data_bdb1de1cd11d97a7379b6eced0954053
#
_entry.id   bdb1de1cd11d97a7379b6eced0954053
#
_cell.length_a   1.000
_cell.length_b   1.000
_cell.length_c   1.000
_cell.angle_alpha   90.00
_cell.angle_beta   90.00
_cell.angle_gamma   90.00
#
_symmetry.space_group_name_H-M   'P 1'
#
loop_
_entity.id
_entity.type
_entity.pdbx_description
1 polymer ?
#
loop_
_entity_poly.entity_id
_entity_poly.type
_entity_poly.pdbx_seq_one_letter_code
_entity_poly.pdbx_strand_id
1 'polypeptide(L)'
;MQYVPPREQIGARVFQARPGQDLDTQALVEFLSANGYSRCSTVMEPGDFAVRGGIIDLFPPGSANPVRLDMFGQTLESIRSFDPETQRSKEQCDEIFLFPAGEIHLNDEAVSRFRRGYTATFGAVTEQDPLYEAISAGARYQGMEHWLPLFYDKLDSAFDHFGECVYFTDPQTGNAYQERSEQISDYYTAREEAMHDKSGQGGTIKPLPPEQLYLSDEVWQTTLDRITWVTLDGYARPDAQSDDFGARMGKNFAAERGMDGINVFDSFIAHLSALQNNNKKVLLVCWSAGARDRMTTVLEEHGARDIRQVTSWADVATLPTGVCAIADFGLDEGFETDTLAVVSEQDILGDRMVRRQRRKRADNFLTEAASLSVGDHVVHVEHGIGRFEGLQTIDVDGAPHDCLKLVYLSLIH
;
A
#
# COMPACT_ATOMS: atom_id res chain seq x y z
N MET A 1 7.64 -11.98 -6.60
CA MET A 1 7.71 -12.61 -7.94
C MET A 1 8.20 -11.65 -9.03
N GLN A 2 7.70 -10.39 -9.04
CA GLN A 2 8.10 -9.41 -10.06
C GLN A 2 9.53 -8.92 -9.82
N TYR A 3 10.28 -8.77 -10.90
CA TYR A 3 11.55 -8.07 -10.89
C TYR A 3 11.34 -6.57 -10.70
N VAL A 4 12.32 -5.93 -10.08
CA VAL A 4 12.35 -4.51 -9.75
C VAL A 4 13.64 -3.88 -10.28
N PRO A 5 13.71 -2.53 -10.38
CA PRO A 5 14.95 -1.86 -10.77
C PRO A 5 16.11 -2.19 -9.84
N PRO A 6 17.36 -2.15 -10.32
CA PRO A 6 18.52 -2.45 -9.49
C PRO A 6 18.64 -1.53 -8.26
N ARG A 7 18.95 -2.11 -7.10
CA ARG A 7 19.08 -1.39 -5.83
C ARG A 7 20.00 -0.17 -5.93
N GLU A 8 21.14 -0.33 -6.61
CA GLU A 8 22.12 0.74 -6.78
C GLU A 8 21.54 1.94 -7.52
N GLN A 9 20.71 1.71 -8.53
CA GLN A 9 20.07 2.76 -9.31
C GLN A 9 18.95 3.47 -8.56
N ILE A 10 18.24 2.79 -7.67
CA ILE A 10 17.24 3.41 -6.80
C ILE A 10 17.94 4.29 -5.77
N GLY A 11 18.98 3.77 -5.10
CA GLY A 11 19.71 4.51 -4.09
C GLY A 11 20.41 5.78 -4.59
N ALA A 12 20.89 5.76 -5.83
CA ALA A 12 21.51 6.92 -6.46
C ALA A 12 20.52 8.06 -6.79
N ARG A 13 19.20 7.82 -6.69
CA ARG A 13 18.13 8.76 -7.04
C ARG A 13 17.37 9.31 -5.82
N VAL A 14 18.03 9.40 -4.69
CA VAL A 14 17.45 10.00 -3.49
C VAL A 14 17.86 11.48 -3.43
N PHE A 15 16.87 12.34 -3.28
CA PHE A 15 17.08 13.77 -3.08
C PHE A 15 16.78 14.12 -1.62
N GLN A 16 17.63 14.95 -1.02
CA GLN A 16 17.46 15.41 0.36
C GLN A 16 17.54 16.93 0.41
N ALA A 17 16.67 17.56 1.17
CA ALA A 17 16.74 18.99 1.45
C ALA A 17 16.34 19.33 2.90
N ARG A 18 16.91 20.44 3.38
CA ARG A 18 16.64 20.98 4.72
C ARG A 18 16.39 22.50 4.62
N PRO A 19 15.57 23.07 5.53
CA PRO A 19 15.42 24.51 5.64
C PRO A 19 16.77 25.22 5.79
N GLY A 20 16.91 26.38 5.12
CA GLY A 20 18.14 27.16 5.07
C GLY A 20 19.12 26.79 3.96
N GLN A 21 18.86 25.74 3.18
CA GLN A 21 19.68 25.38 2.02
C GLN A 21 19.22 26.12 0.75
N ASP A 22 20.16 26.41 -0.11
CA ASP A 22 19.83 26.87 -1.47
C ASP A 22 19.39 25.67 -2.31
N LEU A 23 18.26 25.86 -2.98
CA LEU A 23 17.60 24.84 -3.77
C LEU A 23 17.24 25.41 -5.15
N ASP A 24 17.83 24.83 -6.19
CA ASP A 24 17.44 25.15 -7.56
C ASP A 24 16.08 24.51 -7.85
N THR A 25 15.05 25.35 -7.92
CA THR A 25 13.67 24.93 -8.18
C THR A 25 13.53 24.22 -9.53
N GLN A 26 14.28 24.65 -10.56
CA GLN A 26 14.21 24.03 -11.87
C GLN A 26 14.85 22.64 -11.83
N ALA A 27 16.00 22.50 -11.21
CA ALA A 27 16.65 21.20 -11.03
C ALA A 27 15.78 20.23 -10.20
N LEU A 28 15.06 20.74 -9.17
CA LEU A 28 14.10 19.92 -8.43
C LEU A 28 12.93 19.47 -9.30
N VAL A 29 12.36 20.35 -10.13
CA VAL A 29 11.25 19.99 -11.05
C VAL A 29 11.71 18.95 -12.07
N GLU A 30 12.92 19.10 -12.62
CA GLU A 30 13.51 18.13 -13.54
C GLU A 30 13.72 16.77 -12.83
N PHE A 31 14.25 16.79 -11.60
CA PHE A 31 14.40 15.58 -10.77
C PHE A 31 13.04 14.89 -10.55
N LEU A 32 12.02 15.63 -10.12
CA LEU A 32 10.68 15.08 -9.87
C LEU A 32 10.11 14.43 -11.13
N SER A 33 10.15 15.13 -12.26
CA SER A 33 9.64 14.65 -13.55
C SER A 33 10.36 13.40 -14.03
N ALA A 34 11.70 13.39 -13.95
CA ALA A 34 12.51 12.24 -14.36
C ALA A 34 12.29 11.01 -13.48
N ASN A 35 11.95 11.22 -12.19
CA ASN A 35 11.72 10.16 -11.22
C ASN A 35 10.23 9.75 -11.07
N GLY A 36 9.37 10.15 -12.00
CA GLY A 36 8.01 9.64 -12.10
C GLY A 36 6.96 10.40 -11.30
N TYR A 37 7.31 11.57 -10.76
CA TYR A 37 6.29 12.45 -10.19
C TYR A 37 5.45 13.10 -11.28
N SER A 38 4.16 13.23 -11.03
CA SER A 38 3.19 13.83 -11.92
C SER A 38 2.92 15.28 -11.53
N ARG A 39 3.06 16.19 -12.49
CA ARG A 39 2.75 17.60 -12.25
C ARG A 39 1.24 17.82 -12.32
N CYS A 40 0.67 18.36 -11.26
CA CYS A 40 -0.76 18.60 -11.14
C CYS A 40 -1.04 20.03 -10.66
N SER A 41 -2.30 20.43 -10.67
CA SER A 41 -2.74 21.73 -10.11
C SER A 41 -2.90 21.67 -8.60
N THR A 42 -3.22 20.50 -8.04
CA THR A 42 -3.46 20.30 -6.60
C THR A 42 -2.94 18.92 -6.22
N VAL A 43 -2.06 18.86 -5.26
CA VAL A 43 -1.42 17.62 -4.79
C VAL A 43 -2.39 16.85 -3.88
N MET A 44 -2.75 15.65 -4.29
CA MET A 44 -3.73 14.81 -3.59
C MET A 44 -3.20 13.41 -3.29
N GLU A 45 -2.36 12.85 -4.17
CA GLU A 45 -1.93 11.46 -4.10
C GLU A 45 -0.39 11.34 -4.06
N PRO A 46 0.17 10.27 -3.49
CA PRO A 46 1.61 10.01 -3.55
C PRO A 46 2.13 10.02 -5.00
N GLY A 47 3.21 10.75 -5.23
CA GLY A 47 3.76 10.96 -6.56
C GLY A 47 3.30 12.26 -7.25
N ASP A 48 2.35 13.00 -6.68
CA ASP A 48 1.94 14.32 -7.19
C ASP A 48 2.91 15.41 -6.80
N PHE A 49 3.06 16.43 -7.67
CA PHE A 49 3.70 17.70 -7.31
C PHE A 49 3.06 18.90 -8.01
N ALA A 50 3.11 20.05 -7.37
CA ALA A 50 2.63 21.33 -7.91
C ALA A 50 3.62 22.44 -7.60
N VAL A 51 3.80 23.38 -8.55
CA VAL A 51 4.64 24.57 -8.37
C VAL A 51 3.79 25.81 -8.55
N ARG A 52 3.77 26.69 -7.55
CA ARG A 52 2.97 27.91 -7.51
C ARG A 52 3.80 29.07 -6.95
N GLY A 53 4.45 29.82 -7.83
CA GLY A 53 5.35 30.89 -7.38
C GLY A 53 6.51 30.34 -6.56
N GLY A 54 6.68 30.84 -5.33
CA GLY A 54 7.68 30.38 -4.38
C GLY A 54 7.26 29.14 -3.55
N ILE A 55 6.19 28.43 -3.92
CA ILE A 55 5.70 27.27 -3.18
C ILE A 55 5.79 26.04 -4.07
N ILE A 56 6.36 24.96 -3.54
CA ILE A 56 6.37 23.65 -4.17
C ILE A 56 5.66 22.69 -3.24
N ASP A 57 4.50 22.21 -3.66
CA ASP A 57 3.75 21.16 -2.98
C ASP A 57 4.12 19.83 -3.61
N LEU A 58 4.35 18.79 -2.79
CA LEU A 58 4.67 17.46 -3.31
C LEU A 58 4.27 16.38 -2.31
N PHE A 59 3.93 15.20 -2.82
CA PHE A 59 3.57 14.05 -1.99
C PHE A 59 4.57 12.92 -2.23
N PRO A 60 5.61 12.79 -1.38
CA PRO A 60 6.60 11.73 -1.55
C PRO A 60 5.97 10.35 -1.37
N PRO A 61 6.29 9.36 -2.23
CA PRO A 61 5.90 7.98 -1.99
C PRO A 61 6.40 7.47 -0.63
N GLY A 62 5.54 6.73 0.07
CA GLY A 62 5.84 6.21 1.41
C GLY A 62 5.64 7.21 2.55
N SER A 63 5.36 8.49 2.27
CA SER A 63 5.02 9.47 3.29
C SER A 63 3.53 9.41 3.65
N ALA A 64 3.20 9.62 4.92
CA ALA A 64 1.81 9.67 5.37
C ALA A 64 1.06 10.93 4.92
N ASN A 65 1.78 12.05 4.74
CA ASN A 65 1.23 13.33 4.35
C ASN A 65 2.09 13.97 3.25
N PRO A 66 1.49 14.78 2.36
CA PRO A 66 2.23 15.64 1.45
C PRO A 66 2.97 16.75 2.21
N VAL A 67 3.96 17.34 1.56
CA VAL A 67 4.77 18.42 2.11
C VAL A 67 4.77 19.64 1.20
N ARG A 68 4.85 20.79 1.82
CA ARG A 68 4.96 22.10 1.21
C ARG A 68 6.34 22.68 1.47
N LEU A 69 7.05 23.02 0.42
CA LEU A 69 8.33 23.72 0.44
C LEU A 69 8.07 25.20 0.19
N ASP A 70 8.39 26.06 1.13
CA ASP A 70 8.31 27.50 1.00
C ASP A 70 9.69 28.03 0.57
N MET A 71 9.77 28.66 -0.59
CA MET A 71 11.00 29.19 -1.16
C MET A 71 11.05 30.70 -1.05
N PHE A 72 12.16 31.23 -0.58
CA PHE A 72 12.48 32.67 -0.65
C PHE A 72 13.65 32.87 -1.62
N GLY A 73 13.35 33.23 -2.85
CA GLY A 73 14.33 33.23 -3.94
C GLY A 73 14.80 31.80 -4.23
N GLN A 74 16.07 31.53 -3.99
CA GLN A 74 16.66 30.20 -4.13
C GLN A 74 16.79 29.46 -2.79
N THR A 75 16.50 30.10 -1.67
CA THR A 75 16.65 29.48 -0.35
C THR A 75 15.35 28.80 0.07
N LEU A 76 15.43 27.54 0.50
CA LEU A 76 14.34 26.80 1.11
C LEU A 76 14.12 27.35 2.55
N GLU A 77 13.05 28.13 2.73
CA GLU A 77 12.78 28.80 4.02
C GLU A 77 12.16 27.82 5.03
N SER A 78 11.18 27.03 4.61
CA SER A 78 10.51 26.07 5.48
C SER A 78 9.98 24.86 4.74
N ILE A 79 9.83 23.76 5.47
CA ILE A 79 9.16 22.54 5.02
C ILE A 79 8.00 22.27 5.98
N ARG A 80 6.79 22.09 5.48
CA ARG A 80 5.62 21.78 6.30
C ARG A 80 4.83 20.64 5.70
N SER A 81 4.39 19.70 6.53
CA SER A 81 3.36 18.77 6.11
C SER A 81 2.02 19.49 5.93
N PHE A 82 1.15 18.97 5.09
CA PHE A 82 -0.19 19.51 4.93
C PHE A 82 -1.21 18.40 4.69
N ASP A 83 -2.47 18.76 4.87
CA ASP A 83 -3.58 17.86 4.63
C ASP A 83 -4.00 17.90 3.16
N PRO A 84 -4.00 16.76 2.45
CA PRO A 84 -4.30 16.75 1.01
C PRO A 84 -5.75 17.15 0.68
N GLU A 85 -6.71 16.91 1.59
CA GLU A 85 -8.11 17.26 1.36
C GLU A 85 -8.38 18.76 1.59
N THR A 86 -7.86 19.30 2.69
CA THR A 86 -8.11 20.70 3.08
C THR A 86 -7.04 21.67 2.59
N GLN A 87 -5.89 21.16 2.09
CA GLN A 87 -4.72 21.92 1.65
C GLN A 87 -4.09 22.81 2.75
N ARG A 88 -4.43 22.56 4.03
CA ARG A 88 -3.93 23.32 5.17
C ARG A 88 -2.64 22.71 5.71
N SER A 89 -1.65 23.57 5.92
CA SER A 89 -0.39 23.16 6.57
C SER A 89 -0.63 22.67 7.99
N LYS A 90 0.13 21.65 8.37
CA LYS A 90 0.11 21.01 9.70
C LYS A 90 1.44 21.27 10.42
N GLU A 91 2.31 20.30 10.43
CA GLU A 91 3.55 20.29 11.22
C GLU A 91 4.74 20.77 10.40
N GLN A 92 5.70 21.38 11.06
CA GLN A 92 6.98 21.72 10.45
C GLN A 92 7.87 20.48 10.41
N CYS A 93 8.60 20.32 9.30
CA CYS A 93 9.55 19.25 9.09
C CYS A 93 10.98 19.81 9.04
N ASP A 94 11.93 19.13 9.65
CA ASP A 94 13.34 19.54 9.69
C ASP A 94 14.10 19.13 8.41
N GLU A 95 13.59 18.14 7.69
CA GLU A 95 14.17 17.66 6.44
C GLU A 95 13.16 16.89 5.60
N ILE A 96 13.48 16.71 4.33
CA ILE A 96 12.72 15.87 3.41
C ILE A 96 13.65 14.94 2.63
N PHE A 97 13.21 13.70 2.45
CA PHE A 97 13.78 12.73 1.52
C PHE A 97 12.78 12.45 0.41
N LEU A 98 13.22 12.61 -0.85
CA LEU A 98 12.43 12.28 -2.01
C LEU A 98 12.99 11.03 -2.67
N PHE A 99 12.16 10.02 -2.72
CA PHE A 99 12.43 8.78 -3.44
C PHE A 99 11.75 8.82 -4.81
N PRO A 100 12.21 8.03 -5.79
CA PRO A 100 11.50 7.90 -7.06
C PRO A 100 10.04 7.50 -6.83
N ALA A 101 9.13 8.15 -7.54
CA ALA A 101 7.71 7.79 -7.57
C ALA A 101 7.40 6.74 -8.64
N GLY A 102 8.32 6.50 -9.56
CA GLY A 102 8.22 5.49 -10.60
C GLY A 102 9.46 4.60 -10.68
N GLU A 103 9.25 3.38 -11.17
CA GLU A 103 10.33 2.39 -11.32
C GLU A 103 11.33 2.80 -12.40
N ILE A 104 10.91 3.53 -13.43
CA ILE A 104 11.73 3.92 -14.57
C ILE A 104 12.23 5.35 -14.42
N HIS A 105 13.55 5.50 -14.42
CA HIS A 105 14.20 6.80 -14.56
C HIS A 105 14.39 7.12 -16.04
N LEU A 106 13.52 7.97 -16.58
CA LEU A 106 13.48 8.26 -17.99
C LEU A 106 14.52 9.36 -18.34
N ASN A 107 15.74 8.93 -18.58
CA ASN A 107 16.83 9.74 -19.08
C ASN A 107 17.28 9.28 -20.49
N ASP A 108 18.20 10.01 -21.12
CA ASP A 108 18.67 9.72 -22.48
C ASP A 108 19.25 8.30 -22.64
N GLU A 109 19.91 7.79 -21.60
CA GLU A 109 20.48 6.45 -21.58
C GLU A 109 19.38 5.39 -21.55
N ALA A 110 18.39 5.56 -20.67
CA ALA A 110 17.24 4.66 -20.55
C ALA A 110 16.40 4.67 -21.85
N VAL A 111 16.17 5.84 -22.45
CA VAL A 111 15.52 5.98 -23.76
C VAL A 111 16.29 5.23 -24.85
N SER A 112 17.62 5.43 -24.88
CA SER A 112 18.47 4.75 -25.88
C SER A 112 18.47 3.23 -25.70
N ARG A 113 18.47 2.74 -24.44
CA ARG A 113 18.39 1.31 -24.10
C ARG A 113 17.03 0.73 -24.50
N PHE A 114 15.94 1.41 -24.14
CA PHE A 114 14.59 1.03 -24.54
C PHE A 114 14.46 0.89 -26.07
N ARG A 115 14.88 1.91 -26.83
CA ARG A 115 14.78 1.86 -28.30
C ARG A 115 15.49 0.67 -28.90
N ARG A 116 16.70 0.36 -28.43
CA ARG A 116 17.48 -0.82 -28.89
C ARG A 116 16.79 -2.13 -28.50
N GLY A 117 16.39 -2.26 -27.25
CA GLY A 117 15.72 -3.45 -26.73
C GLY A 117 14.37 -3.68 -27.41
N TYR A 118 13.58 -2.61 -27.61
CA TYR A 118 12.28 -2.69 -28.26
C TYR A 118 12.38 -3.17 -29.72
N THR A 119 13.29 -2.58 -30.49
CA THR A 119 13.50 -3.00 -31.88
C THR A 119 14.12 -4.38 -32.00
N ALA A 120 14.96 -4.79 -31.06
CA ALA A 120 15.52 -6.14 -31.02
C ALA A 120 14.46 -7.21 -30.71
N THR A 121 13.49 -6.89 -29.84
CA THR A 121 12.44 -7.82 -29.41
C THR A 121 11.28 -7.87 -30.38
N PHE A 122 10.80 -6.71 -30.85
CA PHE A 122 9.56 -6.60 -31.64
C PHE A 122 9.77 -6.30 -33.11
N GLY A 123 11.02 -6.14 -33.54
CA GLY A 123 11.37 -5.80 -34.93
C GLY A 123 11.28 -4.31 -35.23
N ALA A 124 11.24 -3.99 -36.53
CA ALA A 124 11.17 -2.58 -36.95
C ALA A 124 9.86 -1.94 -36.51
N VAL A 125 9.97 -0.73 -35.94
CA VAL A 125 8.80 0.03 -35.53
C VAL A 125 8.10 0.55 -36.78
N THR A 126 6.83 0.19 -36.93
CA THR A 126 5.95 0.72 -37.97
C THR A 126 5.34 2.05 -37.50
N GLU A 127 4.88 2.87 -38.45
CA GLU A 127 4.15 4.10 -38.14
C GLU A 127 2.97 3.79 -37.21
N GLN A 128 2.81 4.61 -36.14
CA GLN A 128 1.74 4.53 -35.12
C GLN A 128 1.98 3.52 -33.97
N ASP A 129 3.17 3.57 -33.35
CA ASP A 129 3.39 2.94 -32.05
C ASP A 129 3.50 4.02 -30.95
N PRO A 130 2.38 4.40 -30.31
CA PRO A 130 2.35 5.53 -29.37
C PRO A 130 3.29 5.36 -28.17
N LEU A 131 3.50 4.13 -27.72
CA LEU A 131 4.43 3.81 -26.64
C LEU A 131 5.87 4.14 -27.08
N TYR A 132 6.28 3.59 -28.23
CA TYR A 132 7.63 3.79 -28.74
C TYR A 132 7.92 5.26 -29.05
N GLU A 133 6.94 5.96 -29.63
CA GLU A 133 7.06 7.39 -29.95
C GLU A 133 7.19 8.25 -28.68
N ALA A 134 6.30 8.03 -27.69
CA ALA A 134 6.34 8.79 -26.45
C ALA A 134 7.66 8.60 -25.70
N ILE A 135 8.09 7.35 -25.49
CA ILE A 135 9.33 7.07 -24.77
C ILE A 135 10.55 7.56 -25.56
N SER A 136 10.54 7.42 -26.89
CA SER A 136 11.61 7.93 -27.74
C SER A 136 11.75 9.46 -27.71
N ALA A 137 10.66 10.17 -27.43
CA ALA A 137 10.63 11.61 -27.21
C ALA A 137 10.97 12.02 -25.76
N GLY A 138 11.31 11.06 -24.89
CA GLY A 138 11.55 11.31 -23.46
C GLY A 138 10.29 11.57 -22.64
N ALA A 139 9.11 11.26 -23.19
CA ALA A 139 7.83 11.40 -22.48
C ALA A 139 7.41 10.08 -21.84
N ARG A 140 6.84 10.18 -20.64
CA ARG A 140 6.28 8.99 -19.96
C ARG A 140 5.01 8.52 -20.68
N TYR A 141 4.84 7.22 -20.74
CA TYR A 141 3.66 6.57 -21.29
C TYR A 141 3.00 5.72 -20.20
N GLN A 142 1.69 5.81 -20.08
CA GLN A 142 0.96 5.07 -19.06
C GLN A 142 1.12 3.56 -19.27
N GLY A 143 1.53 2.85 -18.21
CA GLY A 143 1.78 1.41 -18.26
C GLY A 143 3.13 1.02 -18.86
N MET A 144 4.06 1.98 -19.06
CA MET A 144 5.40 1.70 -19.57
C MET A 144 6.20 0.73 -18.69
N GLU A 145 5.77 0.51 -17.46
CA GLU A 145 6.34 -0.44 -16.51
C GLU A 145 6.26 -1.89 -17.00
N HIS A 146 5.33 -2.22 -17.89
CA HIS A 146 5.28 -3.53 -18.54
C HIS A 146 6.51 -3.85 -19.39
N TRP A 147 7.25 -2.82 -19.80
CA TRP A 147 8.49 -2.95 -20.57
C TRP A 147 9.73 -2.63 -19.73
N LEU A 148 9.63 -2.72 -18.41
CA LEU A 148 10.72 -2.44 -17.46
C LEU A 148 12.07 -3.07 -17.85
N PRO A 149 12.14 -4.34 -18.33
CA PRO A 149 13.39 -4.96 -18.76
C PRO A 149 14.13 -4.23 -19.88
N LEU A 150 13.41 -3.44 -20.67
CA LEU A 150 14.01 -2.71 -21.80
C LEU A 150 14.74 -1.44 -21.38
N PHE A 151 14.57 -1.01 -20.13
CA PHE A 151 15.19 0.22 -19.59
C PHE A 151 16.46 -0.07 -18.79
N TYR A 152 16.70 -1.32 -18.40
CA TYR A 152 17.79 -1.73 -17.53
C TYR A 152 18.61 -2.84 -18.16
N ASP A 153 19.93 -2.89 -17.88
CA ASP A 153 20.77 -4.00 -18.32
C ASP A 153 20.49 -5.28 -17.52
N LYS A 154 20.07 -5.09 -16.25
CA LYS A 154 19.71 -6.15 -15.33
C LYS A 154 18.62 -5.62 -14.40
N LEU A 155 17.72 -6.47 -14.01
CA LEU A 155 16.77 -6.23 -12.94
C LEU A 155 17.15 -7.06 -11.72
N ASP A 156 16.74 -6.60 -10.55
CA ASP A 156 16.89 -7.29 -9.29
C ASP A 156 15.57 -7.91 -8.84
N SER A 157 15.61 -8.92 -7.99
CA SER A 157 14.43 -9.35 -7.24
C SER A 157 14.25 -8.48 -5.99
N ALA A 158 13.05 -8.46 -5.40
CA ALA A 158 12.85 -7.80 -4.12
C ALA A 158 13.80 -8.34 -3.02
N PHE A 159 14.19 -9.60 -3.11
CA PHE A 159 15.12 -10.22 -2.15
C PHE A 159 16.55 -9.66 -2.23
N ASP A 160 16.96 -9.16 -3.38
CA ASP A 160 18.29 -8.54 -3.57
C ASP A 160 18.37 -7.13 -2.96
N HIS A 161 17.20 -6.51 -2.68
CA HIS A 161 17.12 -5.20 -2.04
C HIS A 161 17.32 -5.24 -0.53
N PHE A 162 17.07 -6.39 0.09
CA PHE A 162 17.29 -6.58 1.52
C PHE A 162 18.64 -7.24 1.75
N GLY A 163 19.33 -6.86 2.82
CA GLY A 163 20.54 -7.52 3.24
C GLY A 163 20.27 -8.89 3.88
N GLU A 164 21.18 -9.33 4.74
CA GLU A 164 20.93 -10.52 5.54
C GLU A 164 19.74 -10.29 6.48
N CYS A 165 18.65 -10.99 6.23
CA CYS A 165 17.43 -10.92 7.01
C CYS A 165 16.70 -12.26 7.01
N VAL A 166 15.77 -12.43 7.93
CA VAL A 166 14.87 -13.57 8.00
C VAL A 166 13.53 -13.17 7.38
N TYR A 167 13.06 -13.93 6.42
CA TYR A 167 11.76 -13.74 5.79
C TYR A 167 10.70 -14.56 6.51
N PHE A 168 9.60 -13.94 6.88
CA PHE A 168 8.45 -14.62 7.43
C PHE A 168 7.37 -14.75 6.37
N THR A 169 6.85 -15.97 6.23
CA THR A 169 5.82 -16.30 5.25
C THR A 169 4.65 -16.98 5.96
N ASP A 170 3.48 -16.95 5.36
CA ASP A 170 2.36 -17.78 5.77
C ASP A 170 2.34 -19.12 5.02
N PRO A 171 1.54 -20.11 5.45
CA PRO A 171 1.46 -21.42 4.81
C PRO A 171 0.92 -21.39 3.39
N GLN A 172 0.22 -20.33 2.98
CA GLN A 172 -0.40 -20.22 1.66
C GLN A 172 0.53 -19.59 0.63
N THR A 173 1.72 -19.10 1.04
CA THR A 173 2.67 -18.42 0.16
C THR A 173 2.99 -19.25 -1.10
N GLY A 174 3.16 -20.56 -0.96
CA GLY A 174 3.40 -21.46 -2.09
C GLY A 174 2.23 -21.52 -3.08
N ASN A 175 1.01 -21.66 -2.58
CA ASN A 175 -0.21 -21.69 -3.40
C ASN A 175 -0.41 -20.33 -4.10
N ALA A 176 -0.26 -19.23 -3.36
CA ALA A 176 -0.37 -17.87 -3.93
C ALA A 176 0.68 -17.62 -5.02
N TYR A 177 1.89 -18.17 -4.88
CA TYR A 177 2.89 -18.15 -5.93
C TYR A 177 2.41 -18.87 -7.19
N GLN A 178 1.90 -20.10 -7.07
CA GLN A 178 1.43 -20.90 -8.19
C GLN A 178 0.25 -20.25 -8.91
N GLU A 179 -0.78 -19.84 -8.17
CA GLU A 179 -1.94 -19.14 -8.73
C GLU A 179 -1.52 -17.87 -9.50
N ARG A 180 -0.57 -17.11 -8.94
CA ARG A 180 -0.08 -15.92 -9.60
C ARG A 180 0.73 -16.24 -10.86
N SER A 181 1.51 -17.31 -10.85
CA SER A 181 2.29 -17.78 -12.01
C SER A 181 1.36 -18.19 -13.17
N GLU A 182 0.30 -18.94 -12.86
CA GLU A 182 -0.74 -19.33 -13.82
C GLU A 182 -1.42 -18.10 -14.43
N GLN A 183 -1.87 -17.15 -13.60
CA GLN A 183 -2.48 -15.90 -14.08
C GLN A 183 -1.56 -15.10 -15.01
N ILE A 184 -0.27 -15.02 -14.69
CA ILE A 184 0.71 -14.33 -15.53
C ILE A 184 0.82 -15.00 -16.89
N SER A 185 0.87 -16.33 -16.91
CA SER A 185 0.92 -17.12 -18.14
C SER A 185 -0.34 -16.92 -19.00
N ASP A 186 -1.50 -16.98 -18.38
CA ASP A 186 -2.79 -16.78 -19.07
C ASP A 186 -2.90 -15.36 -19.65
N TYR A 187 -2.51 -14.32 -18.90
CA TYR A 187 -2.50 -12.95 -19.40
C TYR A 187 -1.49 -12.74 -20.53
N TYR A 188 -0.33 -13.38 -20.45
CA TYR A 188 0.65 -13.31 -21.53
C TYR A 188 0.09 -13.93 -22.81
N THR A 189 -0.44 -15.16 -22.72
CA THR A 189 -1.03 -15.89 -23.85
C THR A 189 -2.16 -15.10 -24.50
N ALA A 190 -3.09 -14.55 -23.70
CA ALA A 190 -4.19 -13.75 -24.22
C ALA A 190 -3.71 -12.48 -24.95
N ARG A 191 -2.64 -11.82 -24.46
CA ARG A 191 -2.07 -10.64 -25.12
C ARG A 191 -1.28 -10.99 -26.37
N GLU A 192 -0.59 -12.12 -26.38
CA GLU A 192 0.12 -12.63 -27.56
C GLU A 192 -0.87 -12.99 -28.68
N GLU A 193 -1.97 -13.65 -28.34
CA GLU A 193 -3.05 -13.95 -29.29
C GLU A 193 -3.67 -12.66 -29.84
N ALA A 194 -3.97 -11.68 -28.99
CA ALA A 194 -4.52 -10.39 -29.41
C ALA A 194 -3.55 -9.61 -30.32
N MET A 195 -2.24 -9.71 -30.12
CA MET A 195 -1.23 -9.09 -30.98
C MET A 195 -1.23 -9.72 -32.39
N HIS A 196 -1.55 -11.00 -32.51
CA HIS A 196 -1.59 -11.72 -33.79
C HIS A 196 -2.97 -11.65 -34.47
N ASP A 197 -3.98 -11.09 -33.84
CA ASP A 197 -5.32 -10.94 -34.41
C ASP A 197 -5.33 -9.89 -35.54
N LYS A 198 -5.58 -10.34 -36.74
CA LYS A 198 -5.64 -9.53 -37.97
C LYS A 198 -6.95 -8.75 -38.13
N SER A 199 -7.89 -8.85 -37.21
CA SER A 199 -9.21 -8.21 -37.33
C SER A 199 -9.16 -6.67 -37.14
N GLY A 200 -8.00 -6.10 -36.82
CA GLY A 200 -7.81 -4.67 -36.59
C GLY A 200 -8.30 -4.18 -35.24
N GLN A 201 -8.79 -5.08 -34.37
CA GLN A 201 -9.14 -4.83 -32.99
C GLN A 201 -8.05 -5.30 -32.01
N GLY A 202 -6.94 -5.84 -32.54
CA GLY A 202 -5.78 -6.26 -31.77
C GLY A 202 -5.16 -5.08 -31.03
N GLY A 203 -4.97 -5.23 -29.73
CA GLY A 203 -4.41 -4.18 -28.88
C GLY A 203 -2.99 -3.81 -29.28
N THR A 204 -2.62 -2.57 -29.12
CA THR A 204 -1.28 -1.99 -29.31
C THR A 204 -0.24 -2.51 -28.35
N ILE A 205 -0.62 -3.35 -27.39
CA ILE A 205 0.26 -3.86 -26.32
C ILE A 205 1.04 -5.08 -26.83
N LYS A 206 2.35 -4.91 -26.93
CA LYS A 206 3.30 -5.98 -27.27
C LYS A 206 3.87 -6.56 -25.98
N PRO A 207 3.42 -7.76 -25.52
CA PRO A 207 3.88 -8.31 -24.26
C PRO A 207 5.33 -8.80 -24.35
N LEU A 208 6.08 -8.64 -23.24
CA LEU A 208 7.36 -9.30 -23.08
C LEU A 208 7.15 -10.70 -22.49
N PRO A 209 8.04 -11.68 -22.80
CA PRO A 209 8.02 -12.99 -22.16
C PRO A 209 8.00 -12.86 -20.62
N PRO A 210 7.16 -13.62 -19.92
CA PRO A 210 7.00 -13.49 -18.46
C PRO A 210 8.30 -13.58 -17.66
N GLU A 211 9.22 -14.41 -18.06
CA GLU A 211 10.50 -14.62 -17.41
C GLU A 211 11.44 -13.39 -17.42
N GLN A 212 11.14 -12.40 -18.24
CA GLN A 212 11.87 -11.13 -18.22
C GLN A 212 11.38 -10.18 -17.12
N LEU A 213 10.11 -10.34 -16.70
CA LEU A 213 9.46 -9.48 -15.70
C LEU A 213 9.23 -10.18 -14.37
N TYR A 214 9.19 -11.49 -14.36
CA TYR A 214 8.83 -12.29 -13.20
C TYR A 214 9.82 -13.42 -12.99
N LEU A 215 10.04 -13.80 -11.73
CA LEU A 215 10.86 -14.95 -11.37
C LEU A 215 10.24 -16.23 -11.94
N SER A 216 11.01 -16.98 -12.71
CA SER A 216 10.62 -18.34 -13.11
C SER A 216 10.62 -19.27 -11.90
N ASP A 217 9.99 -20.44 -12.02
CA ASP A 217 9.95 -21.44 -10.95
C ASP A 217 11.35 -21.85 -10.49
N GLU A 218 12.29 -22.00 -11.42
CA GLU A 218 13.68 -22.35 -11.12
C GLU A 218 14.37 -21.24 -10.30
N VAL A 219 14.21 -19.98 -10.73
CA VAL A 219 14.80 -18.82 -10.02
C VAL A 219 14.15 -18.64 -8.67
N TRP A 220 12.84 -18.86 -8.56
CA TRP A 220 12.10 -18.81 -7.30
C TRP A 220 12.64 -19.84 -6.30
N GLN A 221 12.75 -21.11 -6.69
CA GLN A 221 13.29 -22.16 -5.83
C GLN A 221 14.73 -21.88 -5.43
N THR A 222 15.59 -21.51 -6.38
CA THR A 222 16.98 -21.13 -6.09
C THR A 222 17.06 -19.96 -5.11
N THR A 223 16.13 -19.01 -5.18
CA THR A 223 16.08 -17.88 -4.24
C THR A 223 15.68 -18.35 -2.85
N LEU A 224 14.66 -19.20 -2.73
CA LEU A 224 14.24 -19.76 -1.44
C LEU A 224 15.35 -20.57 -0.77
N ASP A 225 16.13 -21.34 -1.55
CA ASP A 225 17.27 -22.12 -1.02
C ASP A 225 18.40 -21.23 -0.49
N ARG A 226 18.51 -20.01 -0.98
CA ARG A 226 19.57 -19.05 -0.60
C ARG A 226 19.22 -18.20 0.61
N ILE A 227 17.95 -17.91 0.84
CA ILE A 227 17.48 -17.04 1.91
C ILE A 227 17.09 -17.82 3.16
N THR A 228 17.17 -17.17 4.33
CA THR A 228 16.61 -17.72 5.56
C THR A 228 15.14 -17.34 5.64
N TRP A 229 14.25 -18.32 5.58
CA TRP A 229 12.82 -18.09 5.67
C TRP A 229 12.16 -19.02 6.68
N VAL A 230 11.10 -18.53 7.32
CA VAL A 230 10.34 -19.21 8.37
C VAL A 230 8.86 -19.09 8.03
N THR A 231 8.15 -20.20 8.02
CA THR A 231 6.69 -20.19 7.86
C THR A 231 6.04 -20.03 9.23
N LEU A 232 5.22 -18.98 9.39
CA LEU A 232 4.36 -18.80 10.55
C LEU A 232 3.06 -19.57 10.31
N ASP A 233 2.84 -20.64 11.08
CA ASP A 233 1.68 -21.50 10.94
C ASP A 233 0.84 -21.45 12.23
N GLY A 234 -0.48 -21.41 12.11
CA GLY A 234 -1.40 -21.51 13.22
C GLY A 234 -1.50 -22.92 13.81
N TYR A 235 -0.94 -23.91 13.12
CA TYR A 235 -1.02 -25.33 13.52
C TYR A 235 0.37 -25.98 13.48
N ALA A 236 0.64 -26.80 14.48
CA ALA A 236 1.85 -27.62 14.49
C ALA A 236 1.82 -28.60 13.31
N ARG A 237 2.90 -28.69 12.56
CA ARG A 237 3.08 -29.68 11.48
C ARG A 237 3.84 -30.90 12.02
N PRO A 238 3.25 -32.07 12.01
CA PRO A 238 3.90 -33.29 12.58
C PRO A 238 5.21 -33.64 11.87
N ASP A 239 5.33 -33.30 10.58
CA ASP A 239 6.44 -33.70 9.70
C ASP A 239 7.52 -32.63 9.54
N ALA A 240 7.37 -31.49 10.19
CA ALA A 240 8.30 -30.37 10.09
C ALA A 240 8.98 -30.08 11.42
N GLN A 241 10.24 -29.68 11.36
CA GLN A 241 10.90 -29.09 12.52
C GLN A 241 10.23 -27.75 12.80
N SER A 242 9.45 -27.66 13.87
CA SER A 242 8.70 -26.47 14.25
C SER A 242 8.93 -26.12 15.70
N ASP A 243 8.99 -24.84 16.00
CA ASP A 243 9.02 -24.31 17.36
C ASP A 243 7.64 -23.75 17.70
N ASP A 244 7.05 -24.18 18.80
CA ASP A 244 5.81 -23.61 19.33
C ASP A 244 6.17 -22.36 20.16
N PHE A 245 5.76 -21.19 19.70
CA PHE A 245 5.92 -19.94 20.45
C PHE A 245 5.00 -19.85 21.69
N GLY A 246 4.18 -20.88 21.94
CA GLY A 246 3.27 -20.93 23.07
C GLY A 246 2.12 -19.93 23.01
N ALA A 247 1.90 -19.29 21.86
CA ALA A 247 0.80 -18.36 21.68
C ALA A 247 -0.53 -19.13 21.56
N ARG A 248 -1.57 -18.61 22.21
CA ARG A 248 -2.94 -19.13 22.15
C ARG A 248 -3.88 -17.95 21.96
N MET A 249 -5.04 -18.19 21.42
CA MET A 249 -6.08 -17.14 21.31
C MET A 249 -6.38 -16.57 22.69
N GLY A 250 -6.42 -15.26 22.78
CA GLY A 250 -6.81 -14.52 23.97
C GLY A 250 -8.31 -14.69 24.28
N LYS A 251 -8.72 -14.21 25.45
CA LYS A 251 -10.13 -14.15 25.80
C LYS A 251 -10.81 -13.04 25.01
N ASN A 252 -11.84 -13.38 24.24
CA ASN A 252 -12.80 -12.41 23.75
C ASN A 252 -14.01 -12.36 24.72
N PHE A 253 -14.64 -11.21 24.84
CA PHE A 253 -15.74 -10.97 25.77
C PHE A 253 -17.11 -11.03 25.09
N ALA A 254 -17.25 -11.81 24.01
CA ALA A 254 -18.49 -11.91 23.25
C ALA A 254 -19.66 -12.42 24.08
N ALA A 255 -19.40 -13.39 24.96
CA ALA A 255 -20.43 -13.93 25.86
C ALA A 255 -20.93 -12.87 26.85
N GLU A 256 -19.98 -12.15 27.47
CA GLU A 256 -20.29 -11.11 28.47
C GLU A 256 -21.04 -9.93 27.85
N ARG A 257 -20.70 -9.56 26.59
CA ARG A 257 -21.43 -8.51 25.85
C ARG A 257 -22.89 -8.89 25.55
N GLY A 258 -23.16 -10.17 25.38
CA GLY A 258 -24.51 -10.68 25.09
C GLY A 258 -25.40 -10.93 26.33
N MET A 259 -24.88 -10.77 27.53
CA MET A 259 -25.61 -11.04 28.78
C MET A 259 -26.19 -9.75 29.36
N ASP A 260 -27.53 -9.74 29.58
CA ASP A 260 -28.18 -8.62 30.23
C ASP A 260 -27.67 -8.44 31.68
N GLY A 261 -27.34 -7.20 32.02
CA GLY A 261 -26.90 -6.83 33.38
C GLY A 261 -25.42 -7.07 33.67
N ILE A 262 -24.65 -7.59 32.73
CA ILE A 262 -23.19 -7.72 32.84
C ILE A 262 -22.51 -6.54 32.16
N ASN A 263 -21.63 -5.83 32.90
CA ASN A 263 -20.78 -4.83 32.32
C ASN A 263 -19.48 -5.49 31.81
N VAL A 264 -19.19 -5.34 30.53
CA VAL A 264 -18.01 -5.95 29.88
C VAL A 264 -16.71 -5.42 30.48
N PHE A 265 -16.67 -4.14 30.91
CA PHE A 265 -15.45 -3.57 31.51
C PHE A 265 -15.17 -4.15 32.88
N ASP A 266 -16.19 -4.40 33.69
CA ASP A 266 -16.03 -5.10 34.98
C ASP A 266 -15.50 -6.51 34.78
N SER A 267 -16.01 -7.20 33.75
CA SER A 267 -15.54 -8.55 33.36
C SER A 267 -14.08 -8.51 32.88
N PHE A 268 -13.70 -7.49 32.12
CA PHE A 268 -12.30 -7.31 31.71
C PHE A 268 -11.38 -7.06 32.90
N ILE A 269 -11.78 -6.20 33.86
CA ILE A 269 -10.98 -5.91 35.06
C ILE A 269 -10.79 -7.14 35.93
N ALA A 270 -11.84 -7.96 36.05
CA ALA A 270 -11.73 -9.24 36.74
C ALA A 270 -10.74 -10.18 36.04
N HIS A 271 -10.80 -10.23 34.71
CA HIS A 271 -9.86 -11.00 33.88
C HIS A 271 -8.43 -10.47 33.98
N LEU A 272 -8.25 -9.14 33.89
CA LEU A 272 -6.96 -8.47 34.09
C LEU A 272 -6.32 -8.89 35.43
N SER A 273 -7.09 -8.83 36.51
CA SER A 273 -6.63 -9.24 37.83
C SER A 273 -6.23 -10.72 37.89
N ALA A 274 -6.98 -11.60 37.22
CA ALA A 274 -6.65 -13.02 37.13
C ALA A 274 -5.33 -13.26 36.37
N LEU A 275 -5.11 -12.56 35.26
CA LEU A 275 -3.87 -12.64 34.48
C LEU A 275 -2.66 -12.16 35.27
N GLN A 276 -2.81 -11.04 36.00
CA GLN A 276 -1.76 -10.48 36.87
C GLN A 276 -1.42 -11.40 38.03
N ASN A 277 -2.43 -12.03 38.64
CA ASN A 277 -2.23 -13.02 39.68
C ASN A 277 -1.49 -14.29 39.19
N ASN A 278 -1.60 -14.60 37.90
CA ASN A 278 -0.84 -15.65 37.22
C ASN A 278 0.54 -15.15 36.70
N ASN A 279 1.02 -14.04 37.19
CA ASN A 279 2.30 -13.40 36.81
C ASN A 279 2.45 -13.07 35.33
N LYS A 280 1.35 -12.93 34.59
CA LYS A 280 1.40 -12.48 33.21
C LYS A 280 1.49 -10.97 33.14
N LYS A 281 2.28 -10.46 32.21
CA LYS A 281 2.21 -9.07 31.77
C LYS A 281 0.97 -8.90 30.93
N VAL A 282 0.27 -7.76 31.07
CA VAL A 282 -0.94 -7.50 30.29
C VAL A 282 -0.76 -6.25 29.46
N LEU A 283 -1.03 -6.38 28.18
CA LEU A 283 -1.02 -5.27 27.22
C LEU A 283 -2.42 -5.17 26.60
N LEU A 284 -3.05 -4.03 26.79
CA LEU A 284 -4.26 -3.64 26.08
C LEU A 284 -3.89 -2.85 24.84
N VAL A 285 -4.38 -3.23 23.69
CA VAL A 285 -4.08 -2.57 22.43
C VAL A 285 -5.33 -1.94 21.82
N CYS A 286 -5.17 -0.73 21.32
CA CYS A 286 -6.21 0.05 20.68
C CYS A 286 -5.79 0.45 19.27
N TRP A 287 -6.74 0.76 18.40
CA TRP A 287 -6.46 1.13 17.00
C TRP A 287 -5.99 2.57 16.80
N SER A 288 -6.17 3.41 17.78
CA SER A 288 -5.78 4.81 17.69
C SER A 288 -5.53 5.42 19.06
N ALA A 289 -4.76 6.50 19.09
CA ALA A 289 -4.52 7.27 20.30
C ALA A 289 -5.82 7.74 20.99
N GLY A 290 -6.80 8.20 20.19
CA GLY A 290 -8.10 8.59 20.74
C GLY A 290 -8.93 7.43 21.33
N ALA A 291 -8.81 6.22 20.77
CA ALA A 291 -9.42 5.01 21.34
C ALA A 291 -8.72 4.60 22.64
N ARG A 292 -7.39 4.62 22.65
CA ARG A 292 -6.56 4.37 23.83
C ARG A 292 -6.92 5.29 25.00
N ASP A 293 -6.99 6.61 24.74
CA ASP A 293 -7.27 7.59 25.78
C ASP A 293 -8.69 7.39 26.36
N ARG A 294 -9.69 7.13 25.52
CA ARG A 294 -11.05 6.79 25.98
C ARG A 294 -11.08 5.50 26.79
N MET A 295 -10.39 4.45 26.31
CA MET A 295 -10.33 3.18 27.01
C MET A 295 -9.67 3.32 28.37
N THR A 296 -8.58 4.07 28.48
CA THR A 296 -7.93 4.38 29.76
C THR A 296 -8.92 5.02 30.74
N THR A 297 -9.64 6.06 30.32
CA THR A 297 -10.63 6.74 31.16
C THR A 297 -11.73 5.78 31.65
N VAL A 298 -12.31 4.98 30.75
CA VAL A 298 -13.37 4.04 31.10
C VAL A 298 -12.87 2.97 32.08
N LEU A 299 -11.69 2.44 31.86
CA LEU A 299 -11.13 1.42 32.76
C LEU A 299 -10.82 1.98 34.17
N GLU A 300 -10.33 3.22 34.24
CA GLU A 300 -10.12 3.92 35.52
C GLU A 300 -11.45 4.16 36.28
N GLU A 301 -12.52 4.55 35.57
CA GLU A 301 -13.87 4.68 36.12
C GLU A 301 -14.41 3.36 36.70
N HIS A 302 -14.05 2.23 36.06
CA HIS A 302 -14.38 0.87 36.53
C HIS A 302 -13.39 0.28 37.54
N GLY A 303 -12.44 1.11 38.04
CA GLY A 303 -11.54 0.75 39.12
C GLY A 303 -10.22 0.10 38.73
N ALA A 304 -9.86 0.12 37.46
CA ALA A 304 -8.51 -0.25 37.05
C ALA A 304 -7.46 0.67 37.65
N ARG A 305 -6.34 0.11 38.06
CA ARG A 305 -5.22 0.85 38.64
C ARG A 305 -3.94 0.51 37.88
N ASP A 306 -2.97 1.41 37.95
CA ASP A 306 -1.65 1.22 37.35
C ASP A 306 -1.67 0.93 35.86
N ILE A 307 -2.50 1.67 35.09
CA ILE A 307 -2.48 1.65 33.64
C ILE A 307 -1.31 2.53 33.17
N ARG A 308 -0.41 1.98 32.35
CA ARG A 308 0.74 2.72 31.79
C ARG A 308 0.72 2.69 30.27
N GLN A 309 0.79 3.87 29.68
CA GLN A 309 0.96 3.98 28.25
C GLN A 309 2.36 3.56 27.84
N VAL A 310 2.45 2.77 26.78
CA VAL A 310 3.68 2.34 26.12
C VAL A 310 3.62 2.67 24.64
N THR A 311 4.79 2.88 24.02
CA THR A 311 4.91 3.25 22.61
C THR A 311 5.64 2.20 21.77
N SER A 312 6.26 1.23 22.41
CA SER A 312 6.97 0.14 21.75
C SER A 312 6.78 -1.20 22.45
N TRP A 313 6.97 -2.29 21.73
CA TRP A 313 7.01 -3.64 22.30
C TRP A 313 8.15 -3.82 23.30
N ALA A 314 9.25 -3.10 23.12
CA ALA A 314 10.37 -3.14 24.04
C ALA A 314 9.98 -2.59 25.44
N ASP A 315 9.12 -1.56 25.48
CA ASP A 315 8.63 -1.00 26.74
C ASP A 315 7.81 -2.03 27.52
N VAL A 316 6.97 -2.85 26.82
CA VAL A 316 6.17 -3.91 27.45
C VAL A 316 7.07 -4.93 28.16
N ALA A 317 8.20 -5.28 27.56
CA ALA A 317 9.15 -6.24 28.12
C ALA A 317 9.73 -5.75 29.46
N THR A 318 9.83 -4.45 29.70
CA THR A 318 10.42 -3.84 30.91
C THR A 318 9.43 -3.64 32.05
N LEU A 319 8.11 -3.70 31.77
CA LEU A 319 7.08 -3.44 32.78
C LEU A 319 6.95 -4.59 33.79
N PRO A 320 6.65 -4.29 35.06
CA PRO A 320 6.32 -5.30 36.05
C PRO A 320 4.97 -5.97 35.76
N THR A 321 4.78 -7.19 36.25
CA THR A 321 3.57 -8.01 36.02
C THR A 321 2.28 -7.44 36.63
N GLY A 322 2.37 -6.56 37.61
CA GLY A 322 1.20 -5.93 38.27
C GLY A 322 0.64 -4.71 37.52
N VAL A 323 1.27 -4.30 36.42
CA VAL A 323 0.88 -3.10 35.63
C VAL A 323 0.14 -3.56 34.38
N CYS A 324 -0.93 -2.85 34.03
CA CYS A 324 -1.56 -2.97 32.72
C CYS A 324 -0.93 -1.98 31.75
N ALA A 325 -0.23 -2.46 30.73
CA ALA A 325 0.23 -1.62 29.64
C ALA A 325 -0.94 -1.29 28.70
N ILE A 326 -0.95 -0.10 28.12
CA ILE A 326 -1.88 0.27 27.05
C ILE A 326 -1.14 0.95 25.90
N ALA A 327 -1.46 0.58 24.66
CA ALA A 327 -0.81 1.08 23.47
C ALA A 327 -1.79 1.28 22.31
N ASP A 328 -1.38 2.06 21.31
CA ASP A 328 -2.09 2.21 20.03
C ASP A 328 -1.43 1.32 18.95
N PHE A 329 -1.44 0.01 19.19
CA PHE A 329 -1.03 -1.00 18.23
C PHE A 329 -2.25 -1.59 17.54
N GLY A 330 -2.29 -1.58 16.20
CA GLY A 330 -3.44 -2.08 15.44
C GLY A 330 -3.46 -3.61 15.42
N LEU A 331 -4.18 -4.23 16.36
CA LEU A 331 -4.46 -5.67 16.39
C LEU A 331 -5.97 -5.89 16.46
N ASP A 332 -6.46 -6.81 15.64
CA ASP A 332 -7.87 -7.20 15.61
C ASP A 332 -8.21 -8.11 16.81
N GLU A 333 -7.38 -9.08 17.07
CA GLU A 333 -7.58 -10.10 18.11
C GLU A 333 -6.38 -10.17 19.03
N GLY A 334 -6.66 -10.37 20.32
CA GLY A 334 -5.64 -10.58 21.32
C GLY A 334 -5.12 -12.03 21.36
N PHE A 335 -4.02 -12.22 22.06
CA PHE A 335 -3.41 -13.53 22.26
C PHE A 335 -2.77 -13.64 23.63
N GLU A 336 -2.54 -14.86 24.09
CA GLU A 336 -1.85 -15.16 25.32
C GLU A 336 -0.67 -16.10 25.09
N THR A 337 0.42 -15.82 25.82
CA THR A 337 1.56 -16.71 25.99
C THR A 337 1.68 -17.08 27.47
N ASP A 338 2.70 -17.83 27.84
CA ASP A 338 2.94 -18.16 29.25
C ASP A 338 3.21 -16.93 30.12
N THR A 339 3.79 -15.85 29.54
CA THR A 339 4.26 -14.66 30.28
C THR A 339 3.54 -13.37 29.92
N LEU A 340 2.82 -13.33 28.79
CA LEU A 340 2.18 -12.15 28.24
C LEU A 340 0.75 -12.46 27.84
N ALA A 341 -0.16 -11.54 28.15
CA ALA A 341 -1.50 -11.50 27.58
C ALA A 341 -1.69 -10.18 26.85
N VAL A 342 -2.06 -10.25 25.60
CA VAL A 342 -2.46 -9.10 24.77
C VAL A 342 -3.96 -9.17 24.58
N VAL A 343 -4.66 -8.09 24.88
CA VAL A 343 -6.11 -7.96 24.69
C VAL A 343 -6.36 -6.80 23.76
N SER A 344 -7.13 -7.02 22.71
CA SER A 344 -7.49 -5.94 21.78
C SER A 344 -8.74 -5.18 22.24
N GLU A 345 -8.91 -3.94 21.79
CA GLU A 345 -10.15 -3.21 22.03
C GLU A 345 -11.37 -3.94 21.46
N GLN A 346 -11.18 -4.71 20.39
CA GLN A 346 -12.25 -5.49 19.74
C GLN A 346 -12.63 -6.72 20.56
N ASP A 347 -11.70 -7.34 21.27
CA ASP A 347 -12.02 -8.42 22.20
C ASP A 347 -13.02 -7.93 23.26
N ILE A 348 -12.87 -6.71 23.73
CA ILE A 348 -13.72 -6.13 24.77
C ILE A 348 -15.03 -5.58 24.18
N LEU A 349 -14.93 -4.76 23.12
CA LEU A 349 -16.07 -4.00 22.59
C LEU A 349 -16.83 -4.72 21.47
N GLY A 350 -16.24 -5.77 20.88
CA GLY A 350 -16.74 -6.44 19.69
C GLY A 350 -16.22 -5.79 18.42
N ASP A 351 -16.55 -6.40 17.29
CA ASP A 351 -16.11 -5.95 15.99
C ASP A 351 -16.46 -4.49 15.79
N ARG A 352 -15.46 -3.74 15.44
CA ARG A 352 -15.63 -2.36 15.01
C ARG A 352 -16.46 -2.39 13.75
N MET A 353 -17.72 -1.92 13.80
CA MET A 353 -18.36 -1.51 12.57
C MET A 353 -17.49 -0.41 11.97
N VAL A 354 -16.57 -0.81 11.11
CA VAL A 354 -15.76 0.11 10.31
C VAL A 354 -16.80 0.81 9.43
N ARG A 355 -17.32 1.96 9.90
CA ARG A 355 -17.73 2.96 8.94
C ARG A 355 -16.45 3.24 8.17
N ARG A 356 -16.29 2.60 7.01
CA ARG A 356 -15.38 3.09 5.99
C ARG A 356 -15.65 4.58 5.96
N GLN A 357 -14.71 5.40 6.40
CA GLN A 357 -14.78 6.82 6.09
C GLN A 357 -14.96 6.83 4.57
N ARG A 358 -16.17 7.12 4.16
CA ARG A 358 -16.44 7.41 2.78
C ARG A 358 -15.53 8.59 2.51
N ARG A 359 -14.34 8.31 1.95
CA ARG A 359 -13.54 9.33 1.29
C ARG A 359 -14.58 10.07 0.44
N LYS A 360 -14.78 11.34 0.71
CA LYS A 360 -15.65 12.21 -0.08
C LYS A 360 -15.01 12.33 -1.46
N ARG A 361 -15.16 11.30 -2.26
CA ARG A 361 -14.95 11.32 -3.71
C ARG A 361 -16.15 11.90 -4.45
N ALA A 362 -17.17 12.37 -3.71
CA ALA A 362 -18.44 12.78 -4.32
C ALA A 362 -18.28 13.96 -5.29
N ASP A 363 -17.37 14.89 -5.04
CA ASP A 363 -17.24 16.07 -5.90
C ASP A 363 -16.45 15.78 -7.19
N ASN A 364 -15.47 14.88 -7.15
CA ASN A 364 -14.78 14.42 -8.35
C ASN A 364 -15.63 13.44 -9.16
N PHE A 365 -16.46 12.63 -8.50
CA PHE A 365 -17.31 11.65 -9.14
C PHE A 365 -18.34 12.29 -10.09
N LEU A 366 -18.93 13.44 -9.72
CA LEU A 366 -19.88 14.16 -10.59
C LEU A 366 -19.18 14.77 -11.81
N THR A 367 -17.94 15.22 -11.68
CA THR A 367 -17.17 15.77 -12.80
C THR A 367 -16.70 14.67 -13.76
N GLU A 368 -16.29 13.52 -13.24
CA GLU A 368 -15.88 12.36 -14.03
C GLU A 368 -17.09 11.65 -14.67
N ALA A 369 -18.20 11.52 -13.96
CA ALA A 369 -19.43 10.93 -14.52
C ALA A 369 -20.04 11.78 -15.64
N ALA A 370 -19.89 13.10 -15.58
CA ALA A 370 -20.30 14.00 -16.65
C ALA A 370 -19.42 13.92 -17.90
N SER A 371 -18.21 13.36 -17.79
CA SER A 371 -17.31 13.12 -18.93
C SER A 371 -17.53 11.78 -19.63
N LEU A 372 -18.35 10.88 -19.06
CA LEU A 372 -18.64 9.58 -19.65
C LEU A 372 -19.65 9.69 -20.79
N SER A 373 -19.33 9.11 -21.92
CA SER A 373 -20.23 8.95 -23.07
C SER A 373 -20.83 7.55 -23.07
N VAL A 374 -22.10 7.44 -23.55
CA VAL A 374 -22.75 6.13 -23.69
C VAL A 374 -21.92 5.26 -24.62
N GLY A 375 -21.56 4.08 -24.14
CA GLY A 375 -20.68 3.15 -24.84
C GLY A 375 -19.26 3.06 -24.26
N ASP A 376 -18.85 3.98 -23.38
CA ASP A 376 -17.55 3.95 -22.74
C ASP A 376 -17.40 2.75 -21.81
N HIS A 377 -16.16 2.22 -21.73
CA HIS A 377 -15.83 1.15 -20.82
C HIS A 377 -15.32 1.72 -19.51
N VAL A 378 -15.92 1.28 -18.41
CA VAL A 378 -15.56 1.70 -17.05
C VAL A 378 -15.17 0.47 -16.23
N VAL A 379 -14.22 0.66 -15.31
CA VAL A 379 -13.77 -0.40 -14.40
C VAL A 379 -14.46 -0.23 -13.05
N HIS A 380 -15.26 -1.21 -12.66
CA HIS A 380 -15.84 -1.27 -11.32
C HIS A 380 -14.94 -2.12 -10.42
N VAL A 381 -14.68 -1.65 -9.19
CA VAL A 381 -13.75 -2.31 -8.27
C VAL A 381 -14.16 -3.74 -7.93
N GLU A 382 -15.47 -4.02 -7.85
CA GLU A 382 -16.00 -5.33 -7.46
C GLU A 382 -16.48 -6.17 -8.65
N HIS A 383 -16.86 -5.53 -9.77
CA HIS A 383 -17.52 -6.21 -10.89
C HIS A 383 -16.73 -6.18 -12.20
N GLY A 384 -15.50 -5.62 -12.17
CA GLY A 384 -14.62 -5.57 -13.33
C GLY A 384 -15.08 -4.56 -14.40
N ILE A 385 -14.81 -4.86 -15.67
CA ILE A 385 -15.06 -3.94 -16.78
C ILE A 385 -16.54 -4.02 -17.20
N GLY A 386 -17.22 -2.87 -17.15
CA GLY A 386 -18.58 -2.70 -17.63
C GLY A 386 -18.66 -1.61 -18.70
N ARG A 387 -19.67 -1.70 -19.57
CA ARG A 387 -19.99 -0.66 -20.56
C ARG A 387 -21.03 0.30 -19.99
N PHE A 388 -20.75 1.59 -20.03
CA PHE A 388 -21.69 2.62 -19.58
C PHE A 388 -22.85 2.79 -20.58
N GLU A 389 -24.08 2.66 -20.10
CA GLU A 389 -25.30 2.82 -20.90
C GLU A 389 -26.08 4.11 -20.60
N GLY A 390 -25.65 4.89 -19.64
CA GLY A 390 -26.29 6.16 -19.28
C GLY A 390 -26.61 6.26 -17.79
N LEU A 391 -27.26 7.36 -17.44
CA LEU A 391 -27.80 7.60 -16.10
C LEU A 391 -29.22 7.04 -16.02
N GLN A 392 -29.56 6.39 -14.92
CA GLN A 392 -30.89 5.89 -14.61
C GLN A 392 -31.24 6.30 -13.18
N THR A 393 -32.41 6.96 -13.04
CA THR A 393 -32.94 7.28 -11.72
C THR A 393 -33.66 6.06 -11.16
N ILE A 394 -33.29 5.61 -9.98
CA ILE A 394 -33.89 4.48 -9.26
C ILE A 394 -34.47 5.02 -7.96
N ASP A 395 -35.71 4.63 -7.66
CA ASP A 395 -36.34 4.95 -6.38
C ASP A 395 -35.87 3.94 -5.31
N VAL A 396 -35.22 4.44 -4.27
CA VAL A 396 -34.79 3.65 -3.12
C VAL A 396 -35.42 4.25 -1.87
N ASP A 397 -36.29 3.48 -1.23
CA ASP A 397 -37.02 3.88 -0.02
C ASP A 397 -37.81 5.20 -0.16
N GLY A 398 -38.38 5.44 -1.35
CA GLY A 398 -39.19 6.63 -1.61
C GLY A 398 -38.38 7.90 -1.93
N ALA A 399 -37.07 7.79 -2.14
CA ALA A 399 -36.23 8.89 -2.60
C ALA A 399 -35.60 8.53 -3.97
N PRO A 400 -35.69 9.43 -4.98
CA PRO A 400 -35.03 9.20 -6.27
C PRO A 400 -33.52 9.36 -6.17
N HIS A 401 -32.77 8.37 -6.69
CA HIS A 401 -31.31 8.38 -6.77
C HIS A 401 -30.87 8.19 -8.23
N ASP A 402 -30.01 9.07 -8.70
CA ASP A 402 -29.37 8.93 -10.01
C ASP A 402 -28.22 7.94 -9.93
N CYS A 403 -28.31 6.87 -10.72
CA CYS A 403 -27.34 5.79 -10.77
C CYS A 403 -26.72 5.66 -12.17
N LEU A 404 -25.46 5.27 -12.22
CA LEU A 404 -24.79 4.88 -13.47
C LEU A 404 -25.26 3.48 -13.87
N LYS A 405 -25.85 3.36 -15.06
CA LYS A 405 -26.18 2.05 -15.62
C LYS A 405 -24.98 1.47 -16.34
N LEU A 406 -24.47 0.37 -15.81
CA LEU A 406 -23.34 -0.38 -16.37
C LEU A 406 -23.81 -1.77 -16.80
N VAL A 407 -23.45 -2.17 -18.01
CA VAL A 407 -23.69 -3.52 -18.51
C VAL A 407 -22.36 -4.28 -18.53
N TYR A 408 -22.32 -5.35 -17.78
CA TYR A 408 -21.19 -6.25 -17.74
C TYR A 408 -21.42 -7.39 -18.72
N LEU A 409 -20.43 -7.70 -19.57
CA LEU A 409 -20.44 -8.92 -20.35
C LEU A 409 -20.21 -10.08 -19.36
N SER A 410 -21.31 -10.71 -18.97
CA SER A 410 -21.28 -11.92 -18.16
C SER A 410 -20.66 -13.04 -18.99
N LEU A 411 -19.40 -13.30 -18.82
CA LEU A 411 -18.82 -14.61 -19.12
C LEU A 411 -19.13 -15.49 -17.90
N ILE A 412 -20.37 -16.01 -17.88
CA ILE A 412 -20.67 -17.17 -17.05
C ILE A 412 -20.09 -18.36 -17.78
N HIS A 413 -19.03 -18.90 -17.28
CA HIS A 413 -18.70 -20.31 -17.38
C HIS A 413 -18.14 -20.79 -16.06
#